data_171141dd4ebbf443f6aebe2e65ea209d
#
_entry.id   171141dd4ebbf443f6aebe2e65ea209d
#
_cell.length_a   1.000
_cell.length_b   1.000
_cell.length_c   1.000
_cell.angle_alpha   90.00
_cell.angle_beta   90.00
_cell.angle_gamma   90.00
#
_symmetry.space_group_name_H-M   'P 1'
#
loop_
_entity.id
_entity.type
_entity.pdbx_description
1 polymer ?
#
loop_
_entity_poly.entity_id
_entity_poly.type
_entity_poly.pdbx_seq_one_letter_code
_entity_poly.pdbx_strand_id
1 'polypeptide(L)'
;MIDPVVGFLAGGLLDLAWWQVLLLTLGLTHITIVSVTIYLHRSQAHRALDLHPAVAHFFRFWLWMATGMVTREWVAIHRKHHAKCETDEDPHSPVSKGIKTVFWQGAELYRAEARNEETIARYKHGTPDDWIERNVYNRFGILGMASMLIIDVLLFGALGITVWAVQMAWIPVTAAGIINGVGHYWGYRNFESQDAATNISPWGIIIGGEELHNNHHTY
;
A
#
# COMPACT_ATOMS: atom_id res chain seq x y z
N MET A 1 -42.01 8.25 -11.12
CA MET A 1 -41.15 7.93 -9.96
C MET A 1 -40.12 6.89 -10.40
N ILE A 2 -38.85 7.14 -10.15
CA ILE A 2 -37.79 6.13 -10.38
C ILE A 2 -38.00 5.01 -9.36
N ASP A 3 -37.89 3.76 -9.81
CA ASP A 3 -37.91 2.61 -8.91
C ASP A 3 -36.84 2.77 -7.82
N PRO A 4 -37.16 2.58 -6.51
CA PRO A 4 -36.18 2.76 -5.44
C PRO A 4 -34.92 1.92 -5.59
N VAL A 5 -35.03 0.71 -6.16
CA VAL A 5 -33.88 -0.16 -6.45
C VAL A 5 -33.00 0.46 -7.54
N VAL A 6 -33.62 0.96 -8.61
CA VAL A 6 -32.89 1.63 -9.70
C VAL A 6 -32.20 2.90 -9.19
N GLY A 7 -32.89 3.68 -8.35
CA GLY A 7 -32.32 4.86 -7.70
C GLY A 7 -31.10 4.52 -6.85
N PHE A 8 -31.20 3.47 -6.02
CA PHE A 8 -30.09 3.03 -5.20
C PHE A 8 -28.91 2.51 -6.05
N LEU A 9 -29.17 1.72 -7.07
CA LEU A 9 -28.12 1.23 -7.98
C LEU A 9 -27.42 2.38 -8.73
N ALA A 10 -28.15 3.45 -9.05
CA ALA A 10 -27.60 4.61 -9.75
C ALA A 10 -26.71 5.50 -8.87
N GLY A 11 -27.07 5.74 -7.60
CA GLY A 11 -26.42 6.75 -6.75
C GLY A 11 -26.00 6.30 -5.35
N GLY A 12 -26.41 5.09 -4.93
CA GLY A 12 -26.21 4.62 -3.56
C GLY A 12 -26.93 5.48 -2.52
N LEU A 13 -26.39 5.52 -1.31
CA LEU A 13 -26.92 6.35 -0.21
C LEU A 13 -26.55 7.82 -0.34
N LEU A 14 -25.46 8.16 -1.05
CA LEU A 14 -24.95 9.52 -1.15
C LEU A 14 -25.45 10.30 -2.36
N ASP A 15 -25.90 9.61 -3.41
CA ASP A 15 -26.40 10.18 -4.67
C ASP A 15 -25.53 11.33 -5.22
N LEU A 16 -24.22 11.05 -5.35
CA LEU A 16 -23.23 12.04 -5.71
C LEU A 16 -23.08 12.17 -7.23
N ALA A 17 -22.74 13.38 -7.69
CA ALA A 17 -22.29 13.59 -9.05
C ALA A 17 -20.96 12.85 -9.32
N TRP A 18 -20.71 12.39 -10.57
CA TRP A 18 -19.55 11.60 -10.94
C TRP A 18 -18.21 12.23 -10.52
N TRP A 19 -18.06 13.56 -10.61
CA TRP A 19 -16.85 14.27 -10.21
C TRP A 19 -16.63 14.27 -8.68
N GLN A 20 -17.71 14.25 -7.88
CA GLN A 20 -17.63 14.10 -6.43
C GLN A 20 -17.16 12.69 -6.05
N VAL A 21 -17.68 11.66 -6.75
CA VAL A 21 -17.21 10.28 -6.56
C VAL A 21 -15.73 10.16 -6.93
N LEU A 22 -15.29 10.80 -8.03
CA LEU A 22 -13.87 10.84 -8.40
C LEU A 22 -13.00 11.48 -7.31
N LEU A 23 -13.38 12.65 -6.80
CA LEU A 23 -12.63 13.34 -5.75
C LEU A 23 -12.59 12.52 -4.44
N LEU A 24 -13.70 11.89 -4.07
CA LEU A 24 -13.73 11.00 -2.90
C LEU A 24 -12.83 9.77 -3.11
N THR A 25 -12.88 9.16 -4.28
CA THR A 25 -12.01 8.01 -4.60
C THR A 25 -10.53 8.40 -4.48
N LEU A 26 -10.14 9.56 -5.02
CA LEU A 26 -8.77 10.07 -4.86
C LEU A 26 -8.42 10.35 -3.39
N GLY A 27 -9.36 10.89 -2.61
CA GLY A 27 -9.18 11.07 -1.17
C GLY A 27 -8.98 9.74 -0.43
N LEU A 28 -9.79 8.73 -0.71
CA LEU A 28 -9.69 7.40 -0.11
C LEU A 28 -8.37 6.71 -0.46
N THR A 29 -7.95 6.78 -1.73
CA THR A 29 -6.64 6.25 -2.15
C THR A 29 -5.48 7.01 -1.51
N HIS A 30 -5.63 8.33 -1.30
CA HIS A 30 -4.61 9.12 -0.62
C HIS A 30 -4.51 8.77 0.87
N ILE A 31 -5.62 8.51 1.57
CA ILE A 31 -5.58 7.98 2.94
C ILE A 31 -4.82 6.64 2.98
N THR A 32 -5.00 5.78 1.97
CA THR A 32 -4.29 4.50 1.89
C THR A 32 -2.77 4.72 1.73
N ILE A 33 -2.33 5.61 0.84
CA ILE A 33 -0.92 5.97 0.68
C ILE A 33 -0.35 6.55 1.97
N VAL A 34 -1.04 7.51 2.60
CA VAL A 34 -0.61 8.08 3.89
C VAL A 34 -0.49 7.00 4.96
N SER A 35 -1.43 6.03 4.99
CA SER A 35 -1.36 4.92 5.93
C SER A 35 -0.14 4.02 5.67
N VAL A 36 0.20 3.75 4.41
CA VAL A 36 1.41 2.99 4.06
C VAL A 36 2.66 3.77 4.45
N THR A 37 2.81 5.01 3.99
CA THR A 37 4.04 5.77 4.22
C THR A 37 4.26 6.15 5.68
N ILE A 38 3.22 6.58 6.41
CA ILE A 38 3.36 7.01 7.80
C ILE A 38 3.45 5.81 8.74
N TYR A 39 2.53 4.85 8.60
CA TYR A 39 2.45 3.74 9.54
C TYR A 39 3.39 2.59 9.16
N LEU A 40 3.18 1.91 8.02
CA LEU A 40 4.01 0.74 7.68
C LEU A 40 5.47 1.11 7.47
N HIS A 41 5.72 2.15 6.71
CA HIS A 41 7.06 2.54 6.28
C HIS A 41 7.83 3.27 7.39
N ARG A 42 7.44 4.50 7.72
CA ARG A 42 8.20 5.35 8.64
C ARG A 42 8.11 4.90 10.08
N SER A 43 6.91 4.50 10.56
CA SER A 43 6.76 4.08 11.96
C SER A 43 7.20 2.64 12.19
N GLN A 44 6.69 1.69 11.41
CA GLN A 44 6.91 0.27 11.70
C GLN A 44 8.22 -0.27 11.10
N ALA A 45 8.54 0.03 9.83
CA ALA A 45 9.75 -0.49 9.20
C ALA A 45 11.00 0.25 9.67
N HIS A 46 11.04 1.57 9.54
CA HIS A 46 12.22 2.39 9.85
C HIS A 46 12.27 2.89 11.29
N ARG A 47 11.14 2.86 12.02
CA ARG A 47 11.04 3.41 13.40
C ARG A 47 11.51 4.87 13.49
N ALA A 48 11.27 5.63 12.43
CA ALA A 48 11.64 7.02 12.32
C ALA A 48 10.67 7.96 13.06
N LEU A 49 9.48 7.45 13.42
CA LEU A 49 8.51 8.21 14.20
C LEU A 49 7.65 7.30 15.09
N ASP A 50 7.25 7.84 16.24
CA ASP A 50 6.30 7.21 17.15
C ASP A 50 4.90 7.78 16.94
N LEU A 51 3.93 6.90 16.77
CA LEU A 51 2.53 7.27 16.61
C LEU A 51 1.74 7.07 17.88
N HIS A 52 0.83 7.99 18.17
CA HIS A 52 -0.15 7.77 19.22
C HIS A 52 -0.94 6.47 18.93
N PRO A 53 -1.19 5.60 19.93
CA PRO A 53 -1.81 4.29 19.70
C PRO A 53 -3.13 4.33 18.93
N ALA A 54 -3.97 5.32 19.13
CA ALA A 54 -5.23 5.47 18.41
C ALA A 54 -5.00 5.78 16.91
N VAL A 55 -3.98 6.57 16.57
CA VAL A 55 -3.61 6.88 15.17
C VAL A 55 -3.02 5.65 14.51
N ALA A 56 -2.13 4.93 15.19
CA ALA A 56 -1.57 3.69 14.70
C ALA A 56 -2.66 2.64 14.44
N HIS A 57 -3.65 2.54 15.36
CA HIS A 57 -4.78 1.63 15.18
C HIS A 57 -5.69 2.02 14.02
N PHE A 58 -5.95 3.32 13.81
CA PHE A 58 -6.70 3.80 12.65
C PHE A 58 -6.02 3.37 11.35
N PHE A 59 -4.72 3.56 11.20
CA PHE A 59 -3.99 3.16 10.01
C PHE A 59 -3.99 1.64 9.79
N ARG A 60 -3.82 0.85 10.83
CA ARG A 60 -3.92 -0.63 10.78
C ARG A 60 -5.28 -1.08 10.29
N PHE A 61 -6.35 -0.52 10.86
CA PHE A 61 -7.72 -0.84 10.49
C PHE A 61 -8.01 -0.43 9.04
N TRP A 62 -7.59 0.77 8.65
CA TRP A 62 -7.73 1.25 7.27
C TRP A 62 -7.01 0.34 6.26
N LEU A 63 -5.76 0.00 6.52
CA LEU A 63 -4.95 -0.87 5.65
C LEU A 63 -5.55 -2.27 5.55
N TRP A 64 -6.08 -2.81 6.64
CA TRP A 64 -6.78 -4.08 6.62
C TRP A 64 -8.00 -4.04 5.68
N MET A 65 -8.79 -2.96 5.69
CA MET A 65 -9.93 -2.81 4.77
C MET A 65 -9.52 -2.49 3.34
N ALA A 66 -8.56 -1.59 3.15
CA ALA A 66 -8.21 -1.05 1.84
C ALA A 66 -7.21 -1.90 1.05
N THR A 67 -6.50 -2.83 1.70
CA THR A 67 -5.42 -3.60 1.06
C THR A 67 -5.34 -5.06 1.48
N GLY A 68 -5.89 -5.41 2.64
CA GLY A 68 -5.70 -6.72 3.27
C GLY A 68 -4.26 -7.02 3.69
N MET A 69 -3.37 -6.02 3.69
CA MET A 69 -1.95 -6.20 4.06
C MET A 69 -1.78 -6.50 5.54
N VAL A 70 -0.87 -7.40 5.83
CA VAL A 70 -0.46 -7.79 7.18
C VAL A 70 0.78 -7.01 7.57
N THR A 71 0.73 -6.27 8.69
CA THR A 71 1.82 -5.37 9.12
C THR A 71 3.18 -6.06 9.16
N ARG A 72 3.27 -7.25 9.80
CA ARG A 72 4.53 -7.99 9.96
C ARG A 72 5.13 -8.46 8.63
N GLU A 73 4.28 -8.81 7.67
CA GLU A 73 4.72 -9.27 6.35
C GLU A 73 5.29 -8.11 5.56
N TRP A 74 4.56 -7.02 5.49
CA TRP A 74 4.99 -5.82 4.77
C TRP A 74 6.33 -5.30 5.33
N VAL A 75 6.43 -5.16 6.64
CA VAL A 75 7.65 -4.69 7.32
C VAL A 75 8.83 -5.62 7.07
N ALA A 76 8.61 -6.93 7.14
CA ALA A 76 9.67 -7.91 6.90
C ALA A 76 10.20 -7.85 5.47
N ILE A 77 9.31 -7.77 4.49
CA ILE A 77 9.67 -7.69 3.07
C ILE A 77 10.42 -6.39 2.77
N HIS A 78 9.94 -5.27 3.29
CA HIS A 78 10.55 -3.96 3.10
C HIS A 78 11.95 -3.89 3.73
N ARG A 79 12.12 -4.38 4.96
CA ARG A 79 13.45 -4.44 5.60
C ARG A 79 14.41 -5.39 4.90
N LYS A 80 13.91 -6.50 4.36
CA LYS A 80 14.72 -7.40 3.54
C LYS A 80 15.19 -6.70 2.27
N HIS A 81 14.31 -5.94 1.61
CA HIS A 81 14.66 -5.14 0.45
C HIS A 81 15.83 -4.20 0.77
N HIS A 82 15.74 -3.37 1.82
CA HIS A 82 16.85 -2.49 2.23
C HIS A 82 18.14 -3.26 2.59
N ALA A 83 18.02 -4.41 3.25
CA ALA A 83 19.18 -5.20 3.65
C ALA A 83 19.85 -5.96 2.49
N LYS A 84 19.14 -6.19 1.39
CA LYS A 84 19.56 -7.03 0.25
C LYS A 84 19.37 -6.32 -1.09
N CYS A 85 19.25 -4.99 -1.06
CA CYS A 85 18.96 -4.18 -2.22
C CYS A 85 19.85 -4.55 -3.41
N GLU A 86 19.25 -4.74 -4.59
CA GLU A 86 19.88 -5.09 -5.87
C GLU A 86 20.54 -6.50 -5.93
N THR A 87 20.46 -7.30 -4.88
CA THR A 87 20.94 -8.70 -4.91
C THR A 87 19.87 -9.66 -5.40
N ASP A 88 20.24 -10.92 -5.65
CA ASP A 88 19.28 -11.98 -6.01
C ASP A 88 18.28 -12.29 -4.88
N GLU A 89 18.64 -11.96 -3.64
CA GLU A 89 17.77 -12.11 -2.48
C GLU A 89 16.74 -10.96 -2.33
N ASP A 90 16.89 -9.87 -3.08
CA ASP A 90 15.95 -8.75 -3.03
C ASP A 90 14.56 -9.18 -3.52
N PRO A 91 13.49 -8.98 -2.73
CA PRO A 91 12.15 -9.42 -3.10
C PRO A 91 11.63 -8.82 -4.41
N HIS A 92 12.03 -7.61 -4.77
CA HIS A 92 11.43 -6.86 -5.87
C HIS A 92 12.39 -5.89 -6.61
N SER A 93 13.69 -6.14 -6.61
CA SER A 93 14.61 -5.30 -7.40
C SER A 93 14.37 -5.43 -8.90
N PRO A 94 14.21 -4.32 -9.63
CA PRO A 94 14.16 -4.35 -11.09
C PRO A 94 15.50 -4.67 -11.73
N VAL A 95 16.62 -4.53 -11.00
CA VAL A 95 17.97 -4.89 -11.46
C VAL A 95 18.09 -6.40 -11.59
N SER A 96 17.66 -7.17 -10.58
CA SER A 96 17.74 -8.63 -10.57
C SER A 96 16.56 -9.33 -11.28
N LYS A 97 15.34 -8.77 -11.18
CA LYS A 97 14.10 -9.40 -11.69
C LYS A 97 13.58 -8.77 -12.99
N GLY A 98 14.11 -7.62 -13.39
CA GLY A 98 13.69 -6.86 -14.56
C GLY A 98 12.49 -5.94 -14.26
N ILE A 99 12.54 -4.73 -14.81
CA ILE A 99 11.52 -3.67 -14.58
C ILE A 99 10.11 -4.12 -14.95
N LYS A 100 9.91 -4.85 -16.04
CA LYS A 100 8.59 -5.32 -16.45
C LYS A 100 7.97 -6.27 -15.42
N THR A 101 8.78 -7.16 -14.86
CA THR A 101 8.34 -8.11 -13.83
C THR A 101 7.94 -7.35 -12.57
N VAL A 102 8.79 -6.44 -12.08
CA VAL A 102 8.49 -5.69 -10.85
C VAL A 102 7.28 -4.80 -11.05
N PHE A 103 7.15 -4.13 -12.19
CA PHE A 103 6.04 -3.23 -12.45
C PHE A 103 4.68 -3.96 -12.54
N TRP A 104 4.62 -5.07 -13.27
CA TRP A 104 3.34 -5.74 -13.54
C TRP A 104 3.02 -6.88 -12.56
N GLN A 105 4.03 -7.45 -11.90
CA GLN A 105 3.88 -8.59 -11.00
C GLN A 105 4.37 -8.26 -9.57
N GLY A 106 4.48 -6.98 -9.22
CA GLY A 106 4.95 -6.56 -7.89
C GLY A 106 4.09 -7.10 -6.75
N ALA A 107 2.78 -7.18 -6.94
CA ALA A 107 1.88 -7.78 -5.96
C ALA A 107 2.08 -9.30 -5.81
N GLU A 108 2.39 -10.00 -6.89
CA GLU A 108 2.73 -11.43 -6.89
C GLU A 108 4.08 -11.69 -6.21
N LEU A 109 5.08 -10.86 -6.50
CA LEU A 109 6.38 -10.91 -5.83
C LEU A 109 6.22 -10.71 -4.31
N TYR A 110 5.42 -9.70 -3.92
CA TYR A 110 5.08 -9.48 -2.51
C TYR A 110 4.43 -10.70 -1.87
N ARG A 111 3.40 -11.28 -2.52
CA ARG A 111 2.69 -12.47 -1.99
C ARG A 111 3.59 -13.70 -1.91
N ALA A 112 4.52 -13.85 -2.84
CA ALA A 112 5.50 -14.93 -2.82
C ALA A 112 6.44 -14.79 -1.62
N GLU A 113 6.97 -13.58 -1.40
CA GLU A 113 7.87 -13.30 -0.28
C GLU A 113 7.15 -13.32 1.08
N ALA A 114 5.89 -12.92 1.15
CA ALA A 114 5.07 -13.01 2.37
C ALA A 114 4.88 -14.46 2.87
N ARG A 115 5.05 -15.46 2.00
CA ARG A 115 5.02 -16.89 2.36
C ARG A 115 6.38 -17.43 2.79
N ASN A 116 7.43 -16.65 2.65
CA ASN A 116 8.78 -17.02 3.06
C ASN A 116 8.92 -16.86 4.58
N GLU A 117 8.78 -17.97 5.31
CA GLU A 117 8.82 -17.98 6.78
C GLU A 117 10.17 -17.50 7.33
N GLU A 118 11.29 -17.76 6.63
CA GLU A 118 12.61 -17.29 7.04
C GLU A 118 12.68 -15.76 6.98
N THR A 119 12.20 -15.15 5.90
CA THR A 119 12.13 -13.69 5.76
C THR A 119 11.28 -13.09 6.88
N ILE A 120 10.08 -13.64 7.10
CA ILE A 120 9.20 -13.14 8.14
C ILE A 120 9.84 -13.30 9.52
N ALA A 121 10.40 -14.46 9.85
CA ALA A 121 11.04 -14.69 11.14
C ALA A 121 12.20 -13.72 11.40
N ARG A 122 13.02 -13.44 10.38
CA ARG A 122 14.23 -12.62 10.48
C ARG A 122 13.93 -11.12 10.58
N TYR A 123 12.95 -10.61 9.83
CA TYR A 123 12.78 -9.17 9.64
C TYR A 123 11.54 -8.55 10.29
N LYS A 124 10.57 -9.34 10.82
CA LYS A 124 9.33 -8.84 11.43
C LYS A 124 9.48 -8.19 12.81
N HIS A 125 10.68 -8.16 13.38
CA HIS A 125 10.88 -7.77 14.78
C HIS A 125 10.28 -6.40 15.11
N GLY A 126 9.61 -6.31 16.27
CA GLY A 126 9.00 -5.09 16.81
C GLY A 126 7.74 -4.62 16.10
N THR A 127 7.13 -5.43 15.24
CA THR A 127 5.78 -5.18 14.72
C THR A 127 4.72 -5.53 15.76
N PRO A 128 3.51 -4.96 15.67
CA PRO A 128 2.42 -5.29 16.59
C PRO A 128 2.11 -6.78 16.61
N ASP A 129 1.88 -7.30 17.80
CA ASP A 129 1.48 -8.69 18.06
C ASP A 129 0.37 -8.74 19.13
N ASP A 130 -0.57 -7.80 19.09
CA ASP A 130 -1.73 -7.76 19.96
C ASP A 130 -2.84 -8.75 19.52
N TRP A 131 -3.90 -8.83 20.33
CA TRP A 131 -5.01 -9.74 20.07
C TRP A 131 -5.69 -9.47 18.74
N ILE A 132 -5.88 -8.21 18.34
CA ILE A 132 -6.54 -7.83 17.08
C ILE A 132 -5.67 -8.22 15.90
N GLU A 133 -4.36 -7.97 15.98
CA GLU A 133 -3.41 -8.37 14.95
C GLU A 133 -3.46 -9.87 14.70
N ARG A 134 -3.35 -10.68 15.80
CA ARG A 134 -3.34 -12.14 15.69
C ARG A 134 -4.66 -12.76 15.23
N ASN A 135 -5.79 -12.20 15.65
CA ASN A 135 -7.10 -12.83 15.49
C ASN A 135 -7.98 -12.19 14.41
N VAL A 136 -7.67 -10.99 13.97
CA VAL A 136 -8.46 -10.26 12.96
C VAL A 136 -7.61 -9.96 11.72
N TYR A 137 -6.62 -9.09 11.85
CA TYR A 137 -5.90 -8.57 10.69
C TYR A 137 -5.08 -9.63 9.96
N ASN A 138 -4.36 -10.49 10.69
CA ASN A 138 -3.54 -11.55 10.10
C ASN A 138 -4.37 -12.72 9.52
N ARG A 139 -5.61 -12.89 9.98
CA ARG A 139 -6.43 -14.05 9.59
C ARG A 139 -7.45 -13.75 8.51
N PHE A 140 -8.00 -12.55 8.53
CA PHE A 140 -9.20 -12.19 7.79
C PHE A 140 -8.98 -10.99 6.87
N GLY A 141 -7.85 -10.90 6.16
CA GLY A 141 -7.58 -9.82 5.20
C GLY A 141 -8.66 -9.71 4.12
N ILE A 142 -9.16 -10.86 3.62
CA ILE A 142 -10.26 -10.90 2.63
C ILE A 142 -11.54 -10.28 3.22
N LEU A 143 -11.83 -10.50 4.50
CA LEU A 143 -13.00 -9.92 5.16
C LEU A 143 -12.90 -8.39 5.22
N GLY A 144 -11.70 -7.85 5.46
CA GLY A 144 -11.47 -6.40 5.43
C GLY A 144 -11.79 -5.81 4.06
N MET A 145 -11.21 -6.39 3.00
CA MET A 145 -11.45 -5.94 1.62
C MET A 145 -12.92 -6.12 1.19
N ALA A 146 -13.58 -7.18 1.62
CA ALA A 146 -15.00 -7.39 1.35
C ALA A 146 -15.89 -6.38 2.11
N SER A 147 -15.50 -6.01 3.33
CA SER A 147 -16.20 -4.96 4.09
C SER A 147 -16.09 -3.61 3.38
N MET A 148 -14.92 -3.26 2.84
CA MET A 148 -14.74 -2.06 2.03
C MET A 148 -15.63 -2.09 0.79
N LEU A 149 -15.70 -3.22 0.06
CA LEU A 149 -16.60 -3.37 -1.09
C LEU A 149 -18.06 -3.09 -0.71
N ILE A 150 -18.51 -3.67 0.41
CA ILE A 150 -19.87 -3.48 0.88
C ILE A 150 -20.12 -2.00 1.19
N ILE A 151 -19.20 -1.34 1.89
CA ILE A 151 -19.30 0.09 2.22
C ILE A 151 -19.36 0.92 0.94
N ASP A 152 -18.46 0.68 -0.01
CA ASP A 152 -18.43 1.45 -1.25
C ASP A 152 -19.71 1.26 -2.08
N VAL A 153 -20.24 0.04 -2.18
CA VAL A 153 -21.52 -0.23 -2.86
C VAL A 153 -22.70 0.43 -2.15
N LEU A 154 -22.73 0.42 -0.82
CA LEU A 154 -23.76 1.12 -0.07
C LEU A 154 -23.70 2.64 -0.29
N LEU A 155 -22.52 3.22 -0.32
CA LEU A 155 -22.34 4.67 -0.46
C LEU A 155 -22.58 5.15 -1.89
N PHE A 156 -22.11 4.42 -2.91
CA PHE A 156 -22.03 4.88 -4.30
C PHE A 156 -22.87 4.04 -5.28
N GLY A 157 -23.68 3.09 -4.81
CA GLY A 157 -24.44 2.17 -5.66
C GLY A 157 -23.53 1.28 -6.50
N ALA A 158 -23.92 0.99 -7.74
CA ALA A 158 -23.12 0.14 -8.65
C ALA A 158 -21.72 0.72 -8.93
N LEU A 159 -21.57 2.05 -8.92
CA LEU A 159 -20.28 2.71 -9.10
C LEU A 159 -19.29 2.40 -7.96
N GLY A 160 -19.79 2.03 -6.77
CA GLY A 160 -18.99 1.60 -5.63
C GLY A 160 -18.07 0.41 -5.93
N ILE A 161 -18.44 -0.47 -6.87
CA ILE A 161 -17.57 -1.56 -7.33
C ILE A 161 -16.32 -1.00 -8.01
N THR A 162 -16.48 0.06 -8.81
CA THR A 162 -15.35 0.74 -9.48
C THR A 162 -14.49 1.47 -8.46
N VAL A 163 -15.08 2.17 -7.50
CA VAL A 163 -14.37 2.84 -6.41
C VAL A 163 -13.52 1.83 -5.65
N TRP A 164 -14.10 0.72 -5.23
CA TRP A 164 -13.39 -0.38 -4.58
C TRP A 164 -12.25 -0.94 -5.43
N ALA A 165 -12.50 -1.22 -6.72
CA ALA A 165 -11.47 -1.77 -7.60
C ALA A 165 -10.27 -0.81 -7.75
N VAL A 166 -10.50 0.50 -7.81
CA VAL A 166 -9.45 1.51 -7.84
C VAL A 166 -8.67 1.50 -6.52
N GLN A 167 -9.34 1.43 -5.38
CA GLN A 167 -8.68 1.34 -4.06
C GLN A 167 -7.80 0.08 -3.97
N MET A 168 -8.31 -1.08 -4.41
CA MET A 168 -7.54 -2.35 -4.39
C MET A 168 -6.33 -2.33 -5.33
N ALA A 169 -6.43 -1.67 -6.47
CA ALA A 169 -5.34 -1.55 -7.44
C ALA A 169 -4.30 -0.48 -7.06
N TRP A 170 -4.62 0.44 -6.15
CA TRP A 170 -3.79 1.63 -5.89
C TRP A 170 -2.39 1.29 -5.40
N ILE A 171 -2.26 0.48 -4.35
CA ILE A 171 -0.96 0.08 -3.80
C ILE A 171 -0.17 -0.84 -4.74
N PRO A 172 -0.76 -1.86 -5.38
CA PRO A 172 -0.08 -2.62 -6.43
C PRO A 172 0.54 -1.75 -7.53
N VAL A 173 -0.17 -0.72 -7.98
CA VAL A 173 0.34 0.17 -9.04
C VAL A 173 1.35 1.18 -8.50
N THR A 174 1.01 1.92 -7.44
CA THR A 174 1.83 3.03 -6.96
C THR A 174 3.05 2.57 -6.17
N ALA A 175 2.88 1.73 -5.17
CA ALA A 175 4.00 1.27 -4.34
C ALA A 175 4.78 0.14 -5.02
N ALA A 176 4.13 -0.97 -5.38
CA ALA A 176 4.85 -2.09 -5.94
C ALA A 176 5.35 -1.84 -7.37
N GLY A 177 4.54 -1.23 -8.24
CA GLY A 177 4.93 -0.93 -9.62
C GLY A 177 5.82 0.31 -9.74
N ILE A 178 5.35 1.45 -9.25
CA ILE A 178 6.04 2.73 -9.46
C ILE A 178 7.22 2.86 -8.49
N ILE A 179 7.02 2.79 -7.18
CA ILE A 179 8.11 3.05 -6.24
C ILE A 179 9.16 1.94 -6.30
N ASN A 180 8.78 0.68 -6.12
CA ASN A 180 9.74 -0.43 -6.14
C ASN A 180 10.30 -0.70 -7.55
N GLY A 181 9.52 -0.47 -8.61
CA GLY A 181 9.95 -0.68 -9.99
C GLY A 181 10.67 0.54 -10.56
N VAL A 182 9.93 1.62 -10.82
CA VAL A 182 10.49 2.81 -11.49
C VAL A 182 11.49 3.52 -10.58
N GLY A 183 11.26 3.57 -9.26
CA GLY A 183 12.14 4.20 -8.28
C GLY A 183 13.54 3.57 -8.18
N HIS A 184 13.74 2.33 -8.66
CA HIS A 184 15.06 1.69 -8.80
C HIS A 184 15.51 1.53 -10.27
N TYR A 185 14.87 2.22 -11.21
CA TYR A 185 15.17 2.06 -12.62
C TYR A 185 15.35 3.37 -13.38
N TRP A 186 14.53 4.38 -13.09
CA TRP A 186 14.53 5.63 -13.82
C TRP A 186 14.20 6.82 -12.92
N GLY A 187 15.02 7.86 -13.00
CA GLY A 187 14.85 9.09 -12.25
C GLY A 187 16.16 9.84 -12.08
N TYR A 188 16.17 10.83 -11.21
CA TYR A 188 17.38 11.59 -10.84
C TYR A 188 17.86 11.18 -9.44
N ARG A 189 19.11 11.51 -9.11
CA ARG A 189 19.71 11.22 -7.81
C ARG A 189 20.19 12.49 -7.16
N ASN A 190 19.88 12.64 -5.87
CA ASN A 190 20.42 13.73 -5.05
C ASN A 190 21.67 13.27 -4.29
N PHE A 191 21.78 11.97 -4.05
CA PHE A 191 22.84 11.38 -3.23
C PHE A 191 23.44 10.17 -3.92
N GLU A 192 24.73 9.97 -3.68
CA GLU A 192 25.42 8.73 -4.05
C GLU A 192 25.06 7.65 -3.05
N SER A 193 24.26 6.66 -3.47
CA SER A 193 23.98 5.41 -2.73
C SER A 193 24.55 4.21 -3.47
N GLN A 194 24.75 3.10 -2.77
CA GLN A 194 25.30 1.89 -3.37
C GLN A 194 24.29 1.13 -4.25
N ASP A 195 23.03 1.42 -4.08
CA ASP A 195 21.91 0.84 -4.84
C ASP A 195 21.53 1.67 -6.08
N ALA A 196 20.54 1.21 -6.83
CA ALA A 196 20.01 1.90 -8.01
C ALA A 196 18.86 2.87 -7.72
N ALA A 197 18.56 3.17 -6.44
CA ALA A 197 17.45 4.03 -6.08
C ALA A 197 17.56 5.43 -6.69
N THR A 198 16.47 5.91 -7.28
CA THR A 198 16.34 7.21 -7.93
C THR A 198 15.13 7.97 -7.41
N ASN A 199 15.14 9.28 -7.52
CA ASN A 199 13.97 10.12 -7.28
C ASN A 199 13.15 10.23 -8.56
N ILE A 200 11.87 9.91 -8.51
CA ILE A 200 10.98 9.92 -9.68
C ILE A 200 10.49 11.34 -9.96
N SER A 201 10.15 12.08 -8.90
CA SER A 201 9.60 13.44 -8.96
C SER A 201 10.07 14.25 -7.76
N PRO A 202 10.31 15.55 -7.90
CA PRO A 202 10.63 16.43 -6.76
C PRO A 202 9.41 16.76 -5.88
N TRP A 203 8.22 16.40 -6.33
CA TRP A 203 6.97 16.70 -5.64
C TRP A 203 6.55 15.50 -4.75
N GLY A 204 6.89 15.52 -3.49
CA GLY A 204 6.58 14.46 -2.53
C GLY A 204 5.12 14.42 -2.06
N ILE A 205 4.13 14.55 -2.96
CA ILE A 205 2.71 14.68 -2.60
C ILE A 205 1.89 13.47 -3.09
N ILE A 206 2.11 13.03 -4.32
CA ILE A 206 1.21 12.06 -4.99
C ILE A 206 1.29 10.69 -4.33
N ILE A 207 2.50 10.25 -3.99
CA ILE A 207 2.74 8.95 -3.34
C ILE A 207 3.33 9.15 -1.93
N GLY A 208 2.92 10.24 -1.25
CA GLY A 208 3.25 10.48 0.15
C GLY A 208 4.73 10.76 0.44
N GLY A 209 5.50 11.18 -0.54
CA GLY A 209 6.94 11.46 -0.44
C GLY A 209 7.84 10.30 -0.85
N GLU A 210 7.26 9.14 -1.14
CA GLU A 210 8.01 7.95 -1.60
C GLU A 210 8.63 8.16 -3.00
N GLU A 211 8.17 9.17 -3.75
CA GLU A 211 8.77 9.62 -5.01
C GLU A 211 10.23 10.08 -4.87
N LEU A 212 10.64 10.46 -3.66
CA LEU A 212 12.02 10.83 -3.33
C LEU A 212 12.81 9.60 -2.85
N HIS A 213 12.80 8.54 -3.63
CA HIS A 213 13.25 7.21 -3.23
C HIS A 213 14.77 7.11 -3.02
N ASN A 214 15.59 7.82 -3.83
CA ASN A 214 17.03 7.93 -3.59
C ASN A 214 17.35 8.62 -2.27
N ASN A 215 16.57 9.67 -1.91
CA ASN A 215 16.76 10.32 -0.61
C ASN A 215 16.47 9.35 0.54
N HIS A 216 15.41 8.57 0.41
CA HIS A 216 15.00 7.58 1.40
C HIS A 216 16.02 6.44 1.55
N HIS A 217 16.62 5.95 0.46
CA HIS A 217 17.65 4.90 0.50
C HIS A 217 19.02 5.39 1.02
N THR A 218 19.18 6.69 1.20
CA THR A 218 20.43 7.28 1.69
C THR A 218 20.40 7.59 3.19
N TYR A 219 19.22 7.87 3.78
CA TYR A 219 19.11 8.34 5.17
C TYR A 219 18.20 7.45 6.01
#